data_2a2728e779c68036330391c1cc3ff4f6
#
_entry.id   2a2728e779c68036330391c1cc3ff4f6
#
_cell.length_a   1.000
_cell.length_b   1.000
_cell.length_c   1.000
_cell.angle_alpha   90.00
_cell.angle_beta   90.00
_cell.angle_gamma   90.00
#
_symmetry.space_group_name_H-M   'P 1'
#
loop_
_entity.id
_entity.type
_entity.pdbx_description
1 polymer ?
#
loop_
_entity_poly.entity_id
_entity_poly.type
_entity_poly.pdbx_seq_one_letter_code
_entity_poly.pdbx_strand_id
1 'polypeptide(L)'
;MANKSRNFLVIDSLVKSCYRDTKSCNKALLQINNYQKNAAVNKKFSCQTRLLGLEANLIMVMNSNLKGNEAKSMIQAVKEYC
;
A
#
# COMPACT_ATOMS: atom_id res chain seq x y z
N MET A 1 5.39 17.83 4.70
CA MET A 1 3.99 17.95 4.90
C MET A 1 3.18 17.59 3.69
N ALA A 2 3.20 18.36 2.63
CA ALA A 2 2.47 18.03 1.42
C ALA A 2 2.88 16.68 0.83
N ASN A 3 4.16 16.31 0.98
CA ASN A 3 4.69 15.07 0.40
C ASN A 3 4.07 13.82 1.00
N LYS A 4 3.79 13.86 2.31
CA LYS A 4 3.23 12.70 3.00
C LYS A 4 1.81 12.41 2.54
N SER A 5 1.00 13.45 2.41
CA SER A 5 -0.36 13.33 1.91
C SER A 5 -0.39 12.89 0.47
N ARG A 6 0.55 13.39 -0.34
CA ARG A 6 0.64 13.02 -1.75
C ARG A 6 0.98 11.54 -1.91
N ASN A 7 1.94 11.03 -1.14
CA ASN A 7 2.32 9.63 -1.19
C ASN A 7 1.15 8.72 -0.80
N PHE A 8 0.42 9.12 0.23
CA PHE A 8 -0.74 8.37 0.65
C PHE A 8 -1.82 8.34 -0.44
N LEU A 9 -2.07 9.48 -1.09
CA LEU A 9 -3.07 9.55 -2.16
C LEU A 9 -2.70 8.67 -3.35
N VAL A 10 -1.43 8.60 -3.70
CA VAL A 10 -0.95 7.72 -4.77
C VAL A 10 -1.19 6.26 -4.40
N ILE A 11 -0.83 5.87 -3.19
CA ILE A 11 -1.05 4.50 -2.73
C ILE A 11 -2.54 4.16 -2.75
N ASP A 12 -3.37 5.04 -2.20
CA ASP A 12 -4.81 4.82 -2.13
C ASP A 12 -5.41 4.63 -3.52
N SER A 13 -5.03 5.48 -4.47
CA SER A 13 -5.51 5.41 -5.84
C SER A 13 -5.09 4.10 -6.51
N LEU A 14 -3.83 3.70 -6.34
CA LEU A 14 -3.32 2.47 -6.96
C LEU A 14 -3.98 1.23 -6.35
N VAL A 15 -4.22 1.23 -5.05
CA VAL A 15 -4.89 0.11 -4.39
C VAL A 15 -6.33 -0.03 -4.90
N LYS A 16 -7.04 1.08 -5.02
CA LYS A 16 -8.39 1.06 -5.58
C LYS A 16 -8.41 0.54 -7.01
N SER A 17 -7.44 0.95 -7.82
CA SER A 17 -7.30 0.45 -9.18
C SER A 17 -7.02 -1.04 -9.20
N CYS A 18 -6.22 -1.53 -8.27
CA CYS A 18 -5.90 -2.95 -8.14
C CYS A 18 -7.17 -3.78 -7.91
N TYR A 19 -8.09 -3.28 -7.08
CA TYR A 19 -9.33 -4.00 -6.81
C TYR A 19 -10.30 -4.03 -7.98
N ARG A 20 -10.23 -3.04 -8.87
CA ARG A 20 -11.04 -3.03 -10.07
C ARG A 20 -10.46 -3.90 -11.16
N ASP A 21 -9.15 -3.90 -11.29
CA ASP A 21 -8.43 -4.55 -12.37
C ASP A 21 -7.12 -5.08 -11.82
N THR A 22 -7.02 -6.40 -11.73
CA THR A 22 -5.84 -7.06 -11.17
C THR A 22 -4.55 -6.71 -11.92
N LYS A 23 -4.65 -6.27 -13.17
CA LYS A 23 -3.48 -5.83 -13.92
C LYS A 23 -2.82 -4.60 -13.29
N SER A 24 -3.61 -3.78 -12.62
CA SER A 24 -3.11 -2.59 -11.95
C SER A 24 -2.38 -2.91 -10.64
N CYS A 25 -2.54 -4.12 -10.12
CA CYS A 25 -1.91 -4.51 -8.86
C CYS A 25 -0.39 -4.46 -8.92
N ASN A 26 0.19 -4.76 -10.08
CA ASN A 26 1.64 -4.71 -10.24
C ASN A 26 2.19 -3.31 -10.01
N LYS A 27 1.49 -2.28 -10.49
CA LYS A 27 1.89 -0.89 -10.26
C LYS A 27 1.78 -0.52 -8.80
N ALA A 28 0.70 -0.96 -8.15
CA ALA A 28 0.51 -0.70 -6.72
C ALA A 28 1.62 -1.36 -5.90
N LEU A 29 1.94 -2.60 -6.20
CA LEU A 29 2.99 -3.33 -5.49
C LEU A 29 4.36 -2.68 -5.67
N LEU A 30 4.65 -2.21 -6.89
CA LEU A 30 5.92 -1.54 -7.16
C LEU A 30 6.06 -0.27 -6.31
N GLN A 31 5.02 0.55 -6.26
CA GLN A 31 5.05 1.78 -5.47
C GLN A 31 5.12 1.49 -3.98
N ILE A 32 4.37 0.52 -3.50
CA ILE A 32 4.43 0.12 -2.09
C ILE A 32 5.84 -0.35 -1.74
N ASN A 33 6.46 -1.12 -2.61
CA ASN A 33 7.84 -1.58 -2.41
C ASN A 33 8.81 -0.41 -2.31
N ASN A 34 8.67 0.58 -3.19
CA ASN A 34 9.51 1.78 -3.14
C ASN A 34 9.35 2.55 -1.84
N TYR A 35 8.13 2.69 -1.35
CA TYR A 35 7.88 3.37 -0.08
C TYR A 35 8.42 2.57 1.10
N GLN A 36 8.39 1.24 1.03
CA GLN A 36 9.01 0.40 2.05
C GLN A 36 10.52 0.64 2.13
N LYS A 37 11.17 0.73 0.99
CA LYS A 37 12.61 1.01 0.94
C LYS A 37 12.94 2.36 1.54
N ASN A 38 12.15 3.37 1.21
CA ASN A 38 12.33 4.71 1.78
C ASN A 38 12.11 4.70 3.29
N ALA A 39 11.09 4.01 3.75
CA ALA A 39 10.81 3.93 5.18
C ALA A 39 11.95 3.25 5.92
N ALA A 40 12.51 2.19 5.35
CA ALA A 40 13.64 1.48 5.95
C ALA A 40 14.86 2.38 6.05
N VAL A 41 15.19 3.10 4.97
CA VAL A 41 16.34 4.02 4.95
C VAL A 41 16.18 5.11 6.01
N ASN A 42 14.97 5.60 6.22
CA ASN A 42 14.67 6.64 7.19
C ASN A 42 14.36 6.08 8.59
N LYS A 43 14.55 4.77 8.78
CA LYS A 43 14.31 4.08 10.05
C LYS A 43 12.87 4.20 10.55
N LYS A 44 11.93 4.35 9.63
CA LYS A 44 10.50 4.40 9.96
C LYS A 44 9.93 2.99 9.90
N PHE A 45 10.27 2.19 10.89
CA PHE A 45 9.94 0.76 10.86
C PHE A 45 8.45 0.48 11.02
N SER A 46 7.74 1.32 11.77
CA SER A 46 6.29 1.18 11.87
C SER A 46 5.61 1.40 10.52
N CYS A 47 6.06 2.41 9.78
CA CYS A 47 5.58 2.66 8.43
C CYS A 47 5.89 1.49 7.51
N GLN A 48 7.13 1.01 7.55
CA GLN A 48 7.55 -0.12 6.73
C GLN A 48 6.69 -1.35 6.99
N THR A 49 6.41 -1.65 8.26
CA THR A 49 5.61 -2.81 8.64
C THR A 49 4.18 -2.70 8.10
N ARG A 50 3.59 -1.50 8.16
CA ARG A 50 2.25 -1.29 7.64
C ARG A 50 2.19 -1.43 6.12
N LEU A 51 3.20 -0.93 5.43
CA LEU A 51 3.30 -1.09 3.98
C LEU A 51 3.49 -2.55 3.59
N LEU A 52 4.26 -3.30 4.37
CA LEU A 52 4.43 -4.73 4.14
C LEU A 52 3.11 -5.48 4.28
N GLY A 53 2.30 -5.15 5.28
CA GLY A 53 0.98 -5.73 5.44
C GLY A 53 0.07 -5.45 4.26
N LEU A 54 0.09 -4.22 3.75
CA LEU A 54 -0.69 -3.83 2.59
C LEU A 54 -0.23 -4.60 1.34
N GLU A 55 1.08 -4.74 1.16
CA GLU A 55 1.63 -5.52 0.06
C GLU A 55 1.13 -6.96 0.09
N ALA A 56 1.19 -7.60 1.25
CA ALA A 56 0.73 -8.97 1.41
C ALA A 56 -0.76 -9.10 1.06
N ASN A 57 -1.55 -8.12 1.49
CA ASN A 57 -2.98 -8.12 1.19
C ASN A 57 -3.24 -8.04 -0.32
N LEU A 58 -2.52 -7.18 -1.02
CA LEU A 58 -2.68 -7.04 -2.47
C LEU A 58 -2.28 -8.31 -3.21
N ILE A 59 -1.23 -8.99 -2.74
CA ILE A 59 -0.82 -10.26 -3.33
C ILE A 59 -1.93 -11.30 -3.17
N MET A 60 -2.56 -11.34 -2.01
CA MET A 60 -3.69 -12.24 -1.78
C MET A 60 -4.87 -11.93 -2.68
N VAL A 61 -5.16 -10.65 -2.87
CA VAL A 61 -6.23 -10.22 -3.77
C VAL A 61 -5.95 -10.67 -5.20
N MET A 62 -4.71 -10.50 -5.66
CA MET A 62 -4.32 -10.91 -7.01
C MET A 62 -4.52 -12.41 -7.22
N ASN A 63 -4.14 -13.22 -6.23
CA ASN A 63 -4.09 -14.66 -6.39
C ASN A 63 -5.43 -15.34 -6.11
N SER A 64 -6.29 -14.73 -5.29
CA SER A 64 -7.47 -15.40 -4.76
C SER A 64 -8.78 -14.69 -5.09
N ASN A 65 -8.73 -13.58 -5.81
CA ASN A 65 -9.89 -12.73 -6.07
C ASN A 65 -10.64 -12.32 -4.81
N LEU A 66 -9.95 -12.28 -3.69
CA LEU A 66 -10.55 -11.83 -2.44
C LEU A 66 -10.86 -10.34 -2.53
N LYS A 67 -12.07 -9.97 -2.12
CA LYS A 67 -12.42 -8.56 -2.08
C LYS A 67 -11.73 -7.90 -0.91
N GLY A 68 -11.16 -6.74 -1.16
CA GLY A 68 -10.29 -6.11 -0.20
C GLY A 68 -10.98 -5.27 0.86
N ASN A 69 -11.94 -5.82 1.58
CA ASN A 69 -12.55 -5.08 2.67
C ASN A 69 -11.52 -4.74 3.75
N GLU A 70 -10.49 -5.57 3.90
CA GLU A 70 -9.43 -5.33 4.88
C GLU A 70 -8.47 -4.24 4.43
N ALA A 71 -8.42 -3.94 3.14
CA ALA A 71 -7.49 -2.94 2.64
C ALA A 71 -7.76 -1.55 3.19
N LYS A 72 -9.03 -1.24 3.47
CA LYS A 72 -9.35 0.08 4.03
C LYS A 72 -8.65 0.31 5.36
N SER A 73 -8.66 -0.68 6.24
CA SER A 73 -7.98 -0.54 7.53
C SER A 73 -6.47 -0.54 7.36
N MET A 74 -5.94 -1.29 6.41
CA MET A 74 -4.50 -1.28 6.13
C MET A 74 -4.05 0.05 5.54
N ILE A 75 -4.83 0.64 4.63
CA ILE A 75 -4.54 1.95 4.08
C ILE A 75 -4.59 3.00 5.20
N GLN A 76 -5.57 2.91 6.08
CA GLN A 76 -5.68 3.83 7.20
C GLN A 76 -4.46 3.72 8.13
N ALA A 77 -3.97 2.51 8.36
CA ALA A 77 -2.76 2.30 9.16
C ALA A 77 -1.54 2.92 8.49
N VAL A 78 -1.42 2.80 7.18
CA VAL A 78 -0.34 3.46 6.43
C VAL A 78 -0.43 4.97 6.60
N LYS A 79 -1.63 5.53 6.52
CA LYS A 79 -1.84 6.95 6.70
C LYS A 79 -1.39 7.42 8.08
N GLU A 80 -1.67 6.63 9.11
CA GLU A 80 -1.32 6.99 10.49
C GLU A 80 0.17 6.87 10.77
N TYR A 81 0.82 5.85 10.26
CA TYR A 81 2.21 5.53 10.61
C TYR A 81 3.24 6.00 9.58
N CYS A 82 2.80 6.46 8.46
CA CYS A 82 3.66 7.04 7.45
C CYS A 82 3.41 8.53 7.31
#